data_4c13e885239e074b4cc0b4f89b291501
#
_entry.id   4c13e885239e074b4cc0b4f89b291501
#
_cell.length_a   1.000
_cell.length_b   1.000
_cell.length_c   1.000
_cell.angle_alpha   90.00
_cell.angle_beta   90.00
_cell.angle_gamma   90.00
#
_symmetry.space_group_name_H-M   'P 1'
#
loop_
_entity.id
_entity.type
_entity.pdbx_description
1 polymer ?
#
loop_
_entity_poly.entity_id
_entity_poly.type
_entity_poly.pdbx_seq_one_letter_code
_entity_poly.pdbx_strand_id
1 'polypeptide(L)'
;MKANLSSKITLRHIPRKYYQSKDVLELSSLTRFEKLSTEIFDEAVEGAKKVADEIASAIRAKQAKGEKFVLGLACSRSCSELYAELVKMHNEGLSFKNVVVFNIFEYYPLANSAQSCFSQLQSSLL
;
A
#
# COMPACT_ATOMS: atom_id res chain seq x y z
N MET A 1 -1.37 5.25 40.52
CA MET A 1 -0.60 5.60 39.32
C MET A 1 -0.65 4.44 38.33
N LYS A 2 -1.29 4.59 37.16
CA LYS A 2 -1.20 3.58 36.11
C LYS A 2 0.20 3.70 35.50
N ALA A 3 0.99 2.63 35.57
CA ALA A 3 2.30 2.59 34.94
C ALA A 3 2.12 2.70 33.40
N ASN A 4 2.66 3.76 32.81
CA ASN A 4 2.69 3.91 31.37
C ASN A 4 3.80 2.98 30.82
N LEU A 5 3.41 1.80 30.33
CA LEU A 5 4.32 0.80 29.80
C LEU A 5 4.91 1.19 28.44
N SER A 6 4.25 2.10 27.71
CA SER A 6 4.72 2.51 26.37
C SER A 6 6.08 3.23 26.42
N SER A 7 6.41 3.93 27.52
CA SER A 7 7.73 4.56 27.69
C SER A 7 8.87 3.57 27.96
N LYS A 8 8.54 2.31 28.27
CA LYS A 8 9.53 1.24 28.54
C LYS A 8 9.74 0.30 27.34
N ILE A 9 8.92 0.43 26.31
CA ILE A 9 9.06 -0.36 25.10
C ILE A 9 10.01 0.36 24.16
N THR A 10 11.25 -0.10 24.10
CA THR A 10 12.20 0.36 23.09
C THR A 10 12.11 -0.62 21.92
N LEU A 11 11.56 -0.17 20.80
CA LEU A 11 11.63 -0.92 19.54
C LEU A 11 13.10 -0.94 19.10
N ARG A 12 13.75 -2.06 19.28
CA ARG A 12 15.09 -2.26 18.74
C ARG A 12 14.95 -2.57 17.25
N HIS A 13 15.80 -1.98 16.46
CA HIS A 13 15.90 -2.35 15.05
C HIS A 13 16.18 -3.85 14.93
N ILE A 14 15.27 -4.58 14.27
CA ILE A 14 15.42 -6.00 14.00
C ILE A 14 16.27 -6.14 12.73
N PRO A 15 17.44 -6.76 12.78
CA PRO A 15 18.27 -6.93 11.59
C PRO A 15 17.51 -7.67 10.48
N ARG A 16 17.63 -7.19 9.23
CA ARG A 16 16.97 -7.76 8.04
C ARG A 16 17.17 -9.28 7.89
N LYS A 17 18.28 -9.82 8.36
CA LYS A 17 18.56 -11.27 8.35
C LYS A 17 17.50 -12.14 9.02
N TYR A 18 16.67 -11.58 9.91
CA TYR A 18 15.62 -12.32 10.61
C TYR A 18 14.28 -12.36 9.88
N TYR A 19 14.08 -11.50 8.87
CA TYR A 19 12.81 -11.45 8.12
C TYR A 19 12.99 -11.31 6.60
N GLN A 20 14.21 -11.12 6.13
CA GLN A 20 14.56 -11.03 4.71
C GLN A 20 15.79 -11.91 4.42
N SER A 21 15.71 -13.20 4.76
CA SER A 21 16.78 -14.13 4.42
C SER A 21 16.89 -14.27 2.89
N LYS A 22 18.14 -14.30 2.39
CA LYS A 22 18.43 -14.60 0.99
C LYS A 22 18.44 -16.10 0.71
N ASP A 23 18.51 -16.93 1.76
CA ASP A 23 18.44 -18.38 1.64
C ASP A 23 16.97 -18.81 1.60
N VAL A 24 16.59 -19.47 0.50
CA VAL A 24 15.23 -19.96 0.27
C VAL A 24 14.80 -20.99 1.33
N LEU A 25 15.71 -21.83 1.80
CA LEU A 25 15.42 -22.84 2.83
C LEU A 25 15.21 -22.19 4.19
N GLU A 26 16.04 -21.21 4.56
CA GLU A 26 15.90 -20.47 5.80
C GLU A 26 14.60 -19.66 5.78
N LEU A 27 14.30 -18.97 4.67
CA LEU A 27 13.06 -18.22 4.50
C LEU A 27 11.84 -19.14 4.62
N SER A 28 11.84 -20.30 3.96
CA SER A 28 10.72 -21.26 4.04
C SER A 28 10.53 -21.81 5.45
N SER A 29 11.62 -21.97 6.23
CA SER A 29 11.55 -22.38 7.63
C SER A 29 10.95 -21.29 8.52
N LEU A 30 11.33 -20.03 8.30
CA LEU A 30 10.82 -18.88 9.07
C LEU A 30 9.34 -18.60 8.77
N THR A 31 8.91 -18.76 7.51
CA THR A 31 7.56 -18.40 7.05
C THR A 31 6.58 -19.58 7.04
N ARG A 32 7.00 -20.78 7.42
CA ARG A 32 6.19 -22.01 7.32
C ARG A 32 4.85 -21.97 8.06
N PHE A 33 4.68 -21.10 9.04
CA PHE A 33 3.44 -20.91 9.78
C PHE A 33 2.65 -19.67 9.37
N GLU A 34 3.19 -18.87 8.44
CA GLU A 34 2.48 -17.71 7.91
C GLU A 34 1.34 -18.18 7.01
N LYS A 35 0.14 -17.69 7.30
CA LYS A 35 -1.05 -17.93 6.46
C LYS A 35 -1.19 -16.88 5.37
N LEU A 36 -0.54 -15.73 5.54
CA LEU A 36 -0.50 -14.62 4.59
C LEU A 36 0.97 -14.29 4.34
N SER A 37 1.32 -14.10 3.06
CA SER A 37 2.65 -13.60 2.71
C SER A 37 2.81 -12.19 3.28
N THR A 38 3.87 -11.99 4.06
CA THR A 38 4.16 -10.72 4.71
C THR A 38 5.57 -10.27 4.33
N GLU A 39 5.67 -9.01 3.92
CA GLU A 39 6.95 -8.36 3.68
C GLU A 39 7.14 -7.21 4.67
N ILE A 40 8.33 -7.08 5.20
CA ILE A 40 8.68 -6.05 6.18
C ILE A 40 9.74 -5.13 5.57
N PHE A 41 9.49 -3.83 5.65
CA PHE A 41 10.37 -2.79 5.14
C PHE A 41 10.87 -1.93 6.31
N ASP A 42 12.07 -1.36 6.17
CA ASP A 42 12.60 -0.46 7.18
C ASP A 42 11.91 0.91 7.12
N GLU A 43 11.53 1.36 5.91
CA GLU A 43 10.88 2.63 5.66
C GLU A 43 9.52 2.43 4.98
N ALA A 44 8.52 3.23 5.38
CA ALA A 44 7.17 3.19 4.81
C ALA A 44 7.18 3.45 3.29
N VAL A 45 8.08 4.32 2.81
CA VAL A 45 8.22 4.65 1.38
C VAL A 45 8.67 3.45 0.56
N GLU A 46 9.52 2.58 1.09
CA GLU A 46 9.95 1.36 0.39
C GLU A 46 8.78 0.42 0.13
N GLY A 47 7.93 0.22 1.16
CA GLY A 47 6.71 -0.58 1.03
C GLY A 47 5.70 0.04 0.07
N ALA A 48 5.48 1.35 0.17
CA ALA A 48 4.60 2.09 -0.73
C ALA A 48 5.05 1.98 -2.19
N LYS A 49 6.34 2.15 -2.45
CA LYS A 49 6.92 2.01 -3.79
C LYS A 49 6.74 0.60 -4.34
N LYS A 50 6.99 -0.43 -3.53
CA LYS A 50 6.79 -1.81 -3.97
C LYS A 50 5.35 -2.07 -4.38
N VAL A 51 4.39 -1.65 -3.56
CA VAL A 51 2.96 -1.80 -3.87
C VAL A 51 2.58 -1.00 -5.13
N ALA A 52 3.10 0.22 -5.30
CA ALA A 52 2.88 1.03 -6.50
C ALA A 52 3.43 0.34 -7.76
N ASP A 53 4.63 -0.26 -7.69
CA ASP A 53 5.23 -1.03 -8.79
C ASP A 53 4.39 -2.25 -9.17
N GLU A 54 3.83 -2.96 -8.20
CA GLU A 54 2.92 -4.10 -8.43
C GLU A 54 1.62 -3.65 -9.10
N ILE A 55 1.00 -2.57 -8.61
CA ILE A 55 -0.20 -1.98 -9.23
C ILE A 55 0.10 -1.53 -10.67
N ALA A 56 1.20 -0.81 -10.89
CA ALA A 56 1.60 -0.36 -12.22
C ALA A 56 1.82 -1.53 -13.19
N SER A 57 2.45 -2.60 -12.71
CA SER A 57 2.67 -3.81 -13.50
C SER A 57 1.35 -4.50 -13.87
N ALA A 58 0.41 -4.59 -12.93
CA ALA A 58 -0.92 -5.15 -13.16
C ALA A 58 -1.74 -4.29 -14.15
N ILE A 59 -1.68 -2.96 -14.03
CA ILE A 59 -2.32 -2.03 -14.97
C ILE A 59 -1.79 -2.27 -16.39
N ARG A 60 -0.45 -2.30 -16.57
CA ARG A 60 0.18 -2.52 -17.87
C ARG A 60 -0.17 -3.89 -18.47
N ALA A 61 -0.18 -4.94 -17.62
CA ALA A 61 -0.55 -6.30 -18.06
C ALA A 61 -1.99 -6.38 -18.56
N LYS A 62 -2.93 -5.71 -17.90
CA LYS A 62 -4.33 -5.60 -18.33
C LYS A 62 -4.47 -4.74 -19.59
N GLN A 63 -3.75 -3.63 -19.64
CA GLN A 63 -3.76 -2.73 -20.80
C GLN A 63 -3.26 -3.42 -22.06
N ALA A 64 -2.21 -4.24 -21.98
CA ALA A 64 -1.69 -5.02 -23.09
C ALA A 64 -2.70 -6.04 -23.66
N LYS A 65 -3.67 -6.47 -22.81
CA LYS A 65 -4.76 -7.37 -23.21
C LYS A 65 -6.04 -6.65 -23.66
N GLY A 66 -6.05 -5.32 -23.62
CA GLY A 66 -7.26 -4.53 -23.86
C GLY A 66 -8.32 -4.66 -22.75
N GLU A 67 -7.94 -5.13 -21.57
CA GLU A 67 -8.84 -5.36 -20.43
C GLU A 67 -8.81 -4.19 -19.45
N LYS A 68 -9.92 -4.02 -18.70
CA LYS A 68 -9.98 -3.08 -17.60
C LYS A 68 -9.26 -3.65 -16.37
N PHE A 69 -8.61 -2.77 -15.63
CA PHE A 69 -8.05 -3.04 -14.31
C PHE A 69 -8.95 -2.38 -13.26
N VAL A 70 -9.43 -3.15 -12.30
CA VAL A 70 -10.31 -2.66 -11.23
C VAL A 70 -9.47 -2.49 -9.97
N LEU A 71 -9.49 -1.28 -9.41
CA LEU A 71 -8.71 -0.90 -8.25
C LEU A 71 -9.61 -0.40 -7.13
N GLY A 72 -9.60 -1.10 -5.99
CA GLY A 72 -10.25 -0.64 -4.76
C GLY A 72 -9.28 0.24 -3.96
N LEU A 73 -9.70 1.44 -3.60
CA LEU A 73 -8.89 2.40 -2.85
C LEU A 73 -9.45 2.65 -1.46
N ALA A 74 -8.56 2.76 -0.48
CA ALA A 74 -8.88 3.11 0.89
C ALA A 74 -8.50 4.56 1.18
N CYS A 75 -9.37 5.30 1.84
CA CYS A 75 -9.08 6.61 2.37
C CYS A 75 -8.36 6.46 3.73
N SER A 76 -7.03 6.45 3.73
CA SER A 76 -6.23 6.27 4.93
C SER A 76 -4.89 7.00 4.82
N ARG A 77 -4.42 7.53 5.95
CA ARG A 77 -3.08 8.13 6.04
C ARG A 77 -1.96 7.15 5.66
N SER A 78 -2.14 5.87 5.94
CA SER A 78 -1.17 4.83 5.56
C SER A 78 -1.03 4.64 4.06
N CYS A 79 -2.01 5.10 3.26
CA CYS A 79 -1.97 5.03 1.81
C CYS A 79 -1.39 6.28 1.14
N SER A 80 -1.07 7.34 1.89
CA SER A 80 -0.62 8.62 1.33
C SER A 80 0.65 8.47 0.48
N GLU A 81 1.63 7.75 0.98
CA GLU A 81 2.89 7.50 0.25
C GLU A 81 2.66 6.67 -1.02
N LEU A 82 1.77 5.68 -0.96
CA LEU A 82 1.37 4.89 -2.12
C LEU A 82 0.73 5.77 -3.21
N TYR A 83 -0.17 6.66 -2.82
CA TYR A 83 -0.84 7.55 -3.78
C TYR A 83 0.13 8.55 -4.38
N ALA A 84 1.05 9.09 -3.59
CA ALA A 84 2.11 9.95 -4.10
C ALA A 84 3.00 9.24 -5.14
N GLU A 85 3.38 7.98 -4.90
CA GLU A 85 4.15 7.20 -5.87
C GLU A 85 3.33 6.89 -7.15
N LEU A 86 2.02 6.59 -7.05
CA LEU A 86 1.18 6.39 -8.23
C LEU A 86 1.02 7.66 -9.07
N VAL A 87 0.86 8.83 -8.42
CA VAL A 87 0.84 10.14 -9.11
C VAL A 87 2.15 10.40 -9.84
N LYS A 88 3.27 10.14 -9.17
CA LYS A 88 4.60 10.27 -9.78
C LYS A 88 4.74 9.36 -11.01
N MET A 89 4.36 8.08 -10.89
CA MET A 89 4.38 7.14 -12.02
C MET A 89 3.47 7.59 -13.16
N HIS A 90 2.33 8.22 -12.85
CA HIS A 90 1.46 8.81 -13.88
C HIS A 90 2.18 9.93 -14.64
N ASN A 91 2.84 10.84 -13.92
CA ASN A 91 3.61 11.91 -14.52
C ASN A 91 4.80 11.40 -15.35
N GLU A 92 5.33 10.22 -15.00
CA GLU A 92 6.37 9.51 -15.75
C GLU A 92 5.84 8.67 -16.92
N GLY A 93 4.51 8.68 -17.16
CA GLY A 93 3.89 8.07 -18.34
C GLY A 93 3.05 6.81 -18.08
N LEU A 94 2.80 6.43 -16.82
CA LEU A 94 1.85 5.36 -16.52
C LEU A 94 0.43 5.81 -16.88
N SER A 95 -0.23 5.11 -17.79
CA SER A 95 -1.60 5.42 -18.22
C SER A 95 -2.62 4.73 -17.33
N PHE A 96 -3.58 5.48 -16.82
CA PHE A 96 -4.73 4.97 -16.04
C PHE A 96 -6.02 4.84 -16.88
N LYS A 97 -5.95 4.94 -18.23
CA LYS A 97 -7.13 4.92 -19.12
C LYS A 97 -7.97 3.65 -19.01
N ASN A 98 -7.36 2.52 -18.66
CA ASN A 98 -8.05 1.24 -18.47
C ASN A 98 -8.39 0.94 -17.02
N VAL A 99 -8.17 1.88 -16.10
CA VAL A 99 -8.41 1.68 -14.66
C VAL A 99 -9.82 2.13 -14.30
N VAL A 100 -10.50 1.30 -13.50
CA VAL A 100 -11.77 1.62 -12.88
C VAL A 100 -11.53 1.62 -11.38
N VAL A 101 -11.82 2.74 -10.72
CA VAL A 101 -11.58 2.93 -9.30
C VAL A 101 -12.88 2.82 -8.51
N PHE A 102 -12.81 2.15 -7.35
CA PHE A 102 -13.88 2.09 -6.36
C PHE A 102 -13.35 2.49 -4.99
N ASN A 103 -14.12 3.29 -4.26
CA ASN A 103 -13.89 3.44 -2.83
C ASN A 103 -14.26 2.14 -2.11
N ILE A 104 -13.38 1.66 -1.23
CA ILE A 104 -13.64 0.45 -0.43
C ILE A 104 -14.73 0.76 0.61
N PHE A 105 -14.78 1.98 1.13
CA PHE A 105 -15.79 2.44 2.07
C PHE A 105 -16.02 3.95 1.95
N GLU A 106 -17.16 4.41 2.42
CA GLU A 106 -17.53 5.83 2.51
C GLU A 106 -18.33 6.07 3.78
N TYR A 107 -18.25 7.27 4.33
CA TYR A 107 -19.06 7.69 5.46
C TYR A 107 -20.39 8.30 5.00
N TYR A 108 -21.51 7.80 5.52
CA TYR A 108 -22.83 8.36 5.26
C TYR A 108 -23.25 9.26 6.44
N PRO A 109 -23.80 10.46 6.22
CA PRO A 109 -24.17 11.10 4.93
C PRO A 109 -23.11 12.10 4.40
N LEU A 110 -21.83 11.87 4.61
CA LEU A 110 -20.75 12.84 4.38
C LEU A 110 -20.34 13.02 2.91
N ALA A 111 -21.08 12.47 1.95
CA ALA A 111 -20.80 12.65 0.53
C ALA A 111 -20.60 14.14 0.20
N ASN A 112 -19.52 14.47 -0.52
CA ASN A 112 -19.10 15.82 -0.89
C ASN A 112 -18.62 16.74 0.26
N SER A 113 -18.39 16.21 1.45
CA SER A 113 -17.71 16.95 2.52
C SER A 113 -16.18 16.74 2.46
N ALA A 114 -15.42 17.63 3.10
CA ALA A 114 -13.97 17.46 3.24
C ALA A 114 -13.57 16.18 4.01
N GLN A 115 -14.51 15.59 4.75
CA GLN A 115 -14.32 14.35 5.50
C GLN A 115 -14.71 13.10 4.70
N SER A 116 -15.30 13.26 3.52
CA SER A 116 -15.65 12.16 2.62
C SER A 116 -14.39 11.48 2.09
N CYS A 117 -14.40 10.16 2.06
CA CYS A 117 -13.32 9.39 1.45
C CYS A 117 -13.17 9.70 -0.04
N PHE A 118 -14.27 9.91 -0.74
CA PHE A 118 -14.25 10.32 -2.14
C PHE A 118 -13.53 11.66 -2.32
N SER A 119 -13.87 12.69 -1.52
CA SER A 119 -13.22 13.99 -1.61
C SER A 119 -11.72 13.93 -1.31
N GLN A 120 -11.30 13.11 -0.34
CA GLN A 120 -9.91 12.92 -0.02
C GLN A 120 -9.14 12.20 -1.14
N LEU A 121 -9.71 11.15 -1.73
CA LEU A 121 -9.11 10.44 -2.87
C LEU A 121 -9.03 11.34 -4.10
N GLN A 122 -10.05 12.15 -4.36
CA GLN A 122 -10.08 13.11 -5.46
C GLN A 122 -8.97 14.16 -5.31
N SER A 123 -8.67 14.61 -4.11
CA SER A 123 -7.62 15.60 -3.87
C SER A 123 -6.20 15.00 -3.87
N SER A 124 -6.06 13.70 -3.59
CA SER A 124 -4.73 13.07 -3.42
C SER A 124 -4.28 12.22 -4.62
N LEU A 125 -5.22 11.75 -5.47
CA LEU A 125 -4.89 10.82 -6.54
C LEU A 125 -5.62 11.14 -7.87
N LEU A 126 -6.84 11.67 -7.83
CA LEU A 126 -7.68 11.89 -9.01
C LEU A 126 -7.71 13.35 -9.43
#